data_52f88ccd6a5ac275dd2aab14304db109
#
_entry.id   52f88ccd6a5ac275dd2aab14304db109
#
_cell.length_a   1.000
_cell.length_b   1.000
_cell.length_c   1.000
_cell.angle_alpha   90.00
_cell.angle_beta   90.00
_cell.angle_gamma   90.00
#
_symmetry.space_group_name_H-M   'P 1'
#
loop_
_entity.id
_entity.type
_entity.pdbx_description
1 polymer ?
#
loop_
_entity_poly.entity_id
_entity_poly.type
_entity_poly.pdbx_seq_one_letter_code
_entity_poly.pdbx_strand_id
1 'polypeptide(L)'
;MEHTYRYRQLARIILETETPLAIGSGNKDIKTDSVVAKDINELPYIPATTLAGLIRHSLPEELQEYWMGFQKKKDGEGSRIMLSEGKILSADGNPIDGLNLDEDAVTRLCHELPIRQHVRINQQGTAVKNGKFDEEIVPKGVRFC
;
A
#
# COMPACT_ATOMS: atom_id res chain seq x y z
N MET A 1 8.22 27.75 16.00
CA MET A 1 7.39 27.49 17.18
C MET A 1 7.47 26.01 17.53
N GLU A 2 7.87 25.67 18.73
CA GLU A 2 7.82 24.29 19.23
C GLU A 2 6.36 23.93 19.50
N HIS A 3 5.76 23.11 18.65
CA HIS A 3 4.40 22.61 18.88
C HIS A 3 4.43 21.51 19.92
N THR A 4 4.08 21.82 21.14
CA THR A 4 3.92 20.83 22.20
C THR A 4 2.54 20.20 22.11
N TYR A 5 2.49 18.95 21.61
CA TYR A 5 1.23 18.19 21.60
C TYR A 5 0.92 17.69 23.01
N ARG A 6 -0.26 18.07 23.53
CA ARG A 6 -0.72 17.67 24.89
C ARG A 6 -1.29 16.26 24.93
N TYR A 7 -1.72 15.74 23.79
CA TYR A 7 -2.38 14.43 23.69
C TYR A 7 -1.85 13.66 22.50
N ARG A 8 -1.72 12.36 22.68
CA ARG A 8 -1.43 11.40 21.62
C ARG A 8 -2.50 10.31 21.66
N GLN A 9 -3.08 10.02 20.52
CA GLN A 9 -4.00 8.90 20.32
C GLN A 9 -3.32 7.85 19.48
N LEU A 10 -3.48 6.59 19.84
CA LEU A 10 -3.00 5.44 19.09
C LEU A 10 -4.21 4.65 18.61
N ALA A 11 -4.23 4.29 17.34
CA ALA A 11 -5.26 3.46 16.75
C ALA A 11 -4.62 2.32 15.98
N ARG A 12 -5.18 1.13 16.09
CA ARG A 12 -4.88 -0.01 15.23
C ARG A 12 -5.95 -0.07 14.16
N ILE A 13 -5.53 -0.06 12.89
CA ILE A 13 -6.44 -0.10 11.74
C ILE A 13 -6.20 -1.40 11.00
N ILE A 14 -7.26 -2.14 10.70
CA ILE A 14 -7.22 -3.31 9.85
C ILE A 14 -7.88 -2.97 8.53
N LEU A 15 -7.15 -3.18 7.44
CA LEU A 15 -7.60 -3.00 6.07
C LEU A 15 -7.75 -4.37 5.43
N GLU A 16 -8.91 -4.67 4.86
CA GLU A 16 -9.15 -5.89 4.10
C GLU A 16 -9.36 -5.57 2.63
N THR A 17 -8.75 -6.35 1.75
CA THR A 17 -8.92 -6.19 0.31
C THR A 17 -10.28 -6.71 -0.13
N GLU A 18 -11.19 -5.82 -0.52
CA GLU A 18 -12.50 -6.19 -1.09
C GLU A 18 -12.41 -6.59 -2.57
N THR A 19 -11.41 -6.06 -3.25
CA THR A 19 -11.03 -6.40 -4.63
C THR A 19 -9.54 -6.66 -4.70
N PRO A 20 -9.02 -7.35 -5.74
CA PRO A 20 -7.59 -7.50 -5.91
C PRO A 20 -6.87 -6.16 -5.89
N LEU A 21 -5.78 -6.08 -5.14
CA LEU A 21 -5.04 -4.86 -4.89
C LEU A 21 -3.65 -4.92 -5.55
N ALA A 22 -3.31 -3.90 -6.33
CA ALA A 22 -1.99 -3.70 -6.87
C ALA A 22 -1.28 -2.56 -6.11
N ILE A 23 -0.19 -2.87 -5.44
CA ILE A 23 0.65 -1.90 -4.73
C ILE A 23 2.02 -1.96 -5.38
N GLY A 24 2.23 -1.17 -6.44
CA GLY A 24 3.46 -1.20 -7.19
C GLY A 24 4.68 -0.81 -6.36
N SER A 25 5.75 -1.58 -6.46
CA SER A 25 7.08 -1.27 -5.90
C SER A 25 7.82 -0.20 -6.71
N GLY A 26 7.33 0.13 -7.91
CA GLY A 26 8.04 0.93 -8.91
C GLY A 26 9.09 0.15 -9.70
N ASN A 27 9.30 -1.11 -9.38
CA ASN A 27 10.24 -2.00 -10.05
C ASN A 27 9.54 -2.88 -11.11
N LYS A 28 10.34 -3.40 -12.04
CA LYS A 28 9.92 -4.42 -12.99
C LYS A 28 10.69 -5.70 -12.71
N ASP A 29 10.05 -6.84 -12.93
CA ASP A 29 10.70 -8.14 -12.89
C ASP A 29 10.72 -8.78 -14.29
N ILE A 30 11.49 -9.86 -14.44
CA ILE A 30 11.57 -10.63 -15.71
C ILE A 30 10.21 -11.23 -16.09
N LYS A 31 9.37 -11.53 -15.09
CA LYS A 31 8.08 -12.20 -15.25
C LYS A 31 6.90 -11.25 -15.40
N THR A 32 7.02 -9.99 -14.93
CA THR A 32 5.90 -9.04 -14.88
C THR A 32 6.37 -7.60 -14.99
N ASP A 33 5.55 -6.76 -15.63
CA ASP A 33 5.82 -5.33 -15.81
C ASP A 33 5.66 -4.52 -14.53
N SER A 34 4.85 -5.00 -13.59
CA SER A 34 4.62 -4.34 -12.30
C SER A 34 4.58 -5.37 -11.17
N VAL A 35 5.48 -5.22 -10.21
CA VAL A 35 5.62 -6.08 -9.02
C VAL A 35 5.03 -5.39 -7.83
N VAL A 36 4.36 -6.13 -6.97
CA VAL A 36 3.87 -5.67 -5.67
C VAL A 36 5.05 -5.34 -4.75
N ALA A 37 4.91 -4.30 -3.93
CA ALA A 37 5.87 -3.99 -2.88
C ALA A 37 5.88 -5.11 -1.83
N LYS A 38 7.05 -5.69 -1.58
CA LYS A 38 7.25 -6.81 -0.65
C LYS A 38 8.27 -6.44 0.43
N ASP A 39 8.05 -6.99 1.61
CA ASP A 39 8.97 -6.85 2.75
C ASP A 39 10.11 -7.89 2.70
N ILE A 40 10.87 -8.00 3.79
CA ILE A 40 12.00 -8.94 3.90
C ILE A 40 11.56 -10.41 3.87
N ASN A 41 10.30 -10.69 4.16
CA ASN A 41 9.71 -12.03 4.09
C ASN A 41 9.09 -12.34 2.72
N GLU A 42 9.34 -11.51 1.70
CA GLU A 42 8.69 -11.58 0.39
C GLU A 42 7.15 -11.46 0.47
N LEU A 43 6.62 -10.91 1.57
CA LEU A 43 5.20 -10.68 1.77
C LEU A 43 4.81 -9.27 1.32
N PRO A 44 3.65 -9.11 0.64
CA PRO A 44 3.17 -7.79 0.26
C PRO A 44 2.91 -6.93 1.48
N TYR A 45 3.25 -5.66 1.39
CA TYR A 45 2.93 -4.67 2.41
C TYR A 45 2.42 -3.37 1.77
N ILE A 46 1.72 -2.56 2.55
CA ILE A 46 1.29 -1.24 2.11
C ILE A 46 2.26 -0.19 2.66
N PRO A 47 3.05 0.49 1.82
CA PRO A 47 3.95 1.55 2.31
C PRO A 47 3.20 2.64 3.07
N ALA A 48 3.76 3.11 4.18
CA ALA A 48 3.18 4.21 4.97
C ALA A 48 2.93 5.47 4.13
N THR A 49 3.79 5.73 3.15
CA THR A 49 3.64 6.85 2.20
C THR A 49 2.42 6.71 1.30
N THR A 50 2.09 5.47 0.89
CA THR A 50 0.88 5.18 0.12
C THR A 50 -0.37 5.44 0.95
N LEU A 51 -0.40 4.96 2.20
CA LEU A 51 -1.50 5.21 3.13
C LEU A 51 -1.65 6.71 3.42
N ALA A 52 -0.54 7.41 3.65
CA ALA A 52 -0.54 8.86 3.87
C ALA A 52 -1.11 9.62 2.66
N GLY A 53 -0.73 9.22 1.44
CA GLY A 53 -1.26 9.80 0.21
C GLY A 53 -2.77 9.60 0.07
N LEU A 54 -3.26 8.39 0.32
CA LEU A 54 -4.69 8.07 0.27
C LEU A 54 -5.48 8.87 1.31
N ILE A 55 -5.01 8.94 2.55
CA ILE A 55 -5.64 9.73 3.61
C ILE A 55 -5.66 11.20 3.24
N ARG A 56 -4.53 11.75 2.78
CA ARG A 56 -4.47 13.15 2.33
C ARG A 56 -5.54 13.44 1.26
N HIS A 57 -5.65 12.60 0.24
CA HIS A 57 -6.63 12.80 -0.83
C HIS A 57 -8.10 12.61 -0.39
N SER A 58 -8.34 11.85 0.67
CA SER A 58 -9.69 11.67 1.23
C SER A 58 -10.13 12.81 2.13
N LEU A 59 -9.20 13.63 2.61
CA LEU A 59 -9.50 14.78 3.46
C LEU A 59 -9.96 15.98 2.59
N PRO A 60 -10.91 16.79 3.08
CA PRO A 60 -11.18 18.09 2.51
C PRO A 60 -9.92 18.94 2.40
N GLU A 61 -9.79 19.72 1.33
CA GLU A 61 -8.56 20.47 1.01
C GLU A 61 -8.09 21.37 2.19
N GLU A 62 -9.05 22.00 2.86
CA GLU A 62 -8.79 22.86 4.02
C GLU A 62 -8.22 22.13 5.25
N LEU A 63 -8.38 20.79 5.31
CA LEU A 63 -7.89 19.97 6.42
C LEU A 63 -6.59 19.23 6.09
N GLN A 64 -6.21 19.17 4.82
CA GLN A 64 -5.03 18.42 4.38
C GLN A 64 -3.74 18.95 5.00
N GLU A 65 -3.51 20.26 4.94
CA GLU A 65 -2.30 20.88 5.53
C GLU A 65 -2.29 20.74 7.05
N TYR A 66 -3.44 20.90 7.69
CA TYR A 66 -3.55 20.77 9.14
C TYR A 66 -3.22 19.38 9.65
N TRP A 67 -3.75 18.33 9.01
CA TRP A 67 -3.55 16.94 9.47
C TRP A 67 -2.29 16.30 8.92
N MET A 68 -1.98 16.54 7.64
CA MET A 68 -0.90 15.85 6.91
C MET A 68 0.36 16.68 6.76
N GLY A 69 0.37 17.89 7.31
CA GLY A 69 1.50 18.80 7.18
C GLY A 69 1.68 19.38 5.78
N PHE A 70 2.62 20.28 5.64
CA PHE A 70 2.97 20.91 4.37
C PHE A 70 4.44 21.32 4.33
N GLN A 71 4.95 21.53 3.11
CA GLN A 71 6.27 22.12 2.85
C GLN A 71 6.14 23.17 1.75
N LYS A 72 6.34 24.44 2.08
CA LYS A 72 6.31 25.57 1.14
C LYS A 72 7.61 26.35 1.24
N LYS A 73 8.50 26.17 0.26
CA LYS A 73 9.83 26.85 0.20
C LYS A 73 10.62 26.74 1.51
N LYS A 74 10.58 27.79 2.35
CA LYS A 74 11.30 27.86 3.65
C LYS A 74 10.41 27.61 4.85
N ASP A 75 9.11 27.44 4.63
CA ASP A 75 8.12 27.19 5.67
C ASP A 75 7.55 25.79 5.54
N GLY A 76 7.30 25.14 6.66
CA GLY A 76 6.76 23.79 6.67
C GLY A 76 6.34 23.34 8.06
N GLU A 77 5.35 22.47 8.09
CA GLU A 77 4.85 21.84 9.32
C GLU A 77 4.74 20.34 9.10
N GLY A 78 5.22 19.55 10.09
CA GLY A 78 5.14 18.11 10.05
C GLY A 78 3.69 17.61 10.17
N SER A 79 3.46 16.39 9.70
CA SER A 79 2.16 15.73 9.83
C SER A 79 1.79 15.49 11.30
N ARG A 80 0.52 15.71 11.63
CA ARG A 80 -0.07 15.33 12.94
C ARG A 80 -0.52 13.86 12.97
N ILE A 81 -0.63 13.24 11.79
CA ILE A 81 -0.92 11.82 11.65
C ILE A 81 0.38 11.10 11.29
N MET A 82 0.75 10.13 12.10
CA MET A 82 1.87 9.23 11.85
C MET A 82 1.31 7.84 11.53
N LEU A 83 1.73 7.28 10.41
CA LEU A 83 1.28 5.98 9.93
C LEU A 83 2.47 5.02 9.92
N SER A 84 2.23 3.81 10.36
CA SER A 84 3.12 2.67 10.08
C SER A 84 2.80 2.08 8.70
N GLU A 85 3.67 1.23 8.22
CA GLU A 85 3.39 0.37 7.07
C GLU A 85 2.25 -0.59 7.41
N GLY A 86 1.40 -0.88 6.43
CA GLY A 86 0.39 -1.93 6.55
C GLY A 86 1.02 -3.30 6.35
N LYS A 87 1.23 -4.04 7.43
CA LYS A 87 1.77 -5.41 7.42
C LYS A 87 0.65 -6.44 7.27
N ILE A 88 0.93 -7.55 6.60
CA ILE A 88 0.00 -8.67 6.49
C ILE A 88 -0.34 -9.21 7.87
N LEU A 89 -1.62 -9.53 8.07
CA LEU A 89 -2.06 -10.31 9.21
C LEU A 89 -1.95 -11.80 8.89
N SER A 90 -1.33 -12.55 9.81
CA SER A 90 -1.32 -14.01 9.80
C SER A 90 -2.74 -14.58 9.91
N ALA A 91 -2.89 -15.90 9.73
CA ALA A 91 -4.17 -16.60 9.95
C ALA A 91 -4.72 -16.37 11.37
N ASP A 92 -3.85 -16.19 12.36
CA ASP A 92 -4.22 -15.92 13.76
C ASP A 92 -4.57 -14.44 14.02
N GLY A 93 -4.51 -13.59 13.00
CA GLY A 93 -4.83 -12.15 13.09
C GLY A 93 -3.74 -11.29 13.72
N ASN A 94 -2.52 -11.78 13.82
CA ASN A 94 -1.36 -11.02 14.26
C ASN A 94 -0.60 -10.40 13.07
N PRO A 95 -0.13 -9.15 13.16
CA PRO A 95 0.69 -8.57 12.10
C PRO A 95 2.03 -9.30 12.03
N ILE A 96 2.46 -9.63 10.81
CA ILE A 96 3.78 -10.20 10.55
C ILE A 96 4.75 -9.03 10.43
N ASP A 97 5.49 -8.79 11.49
CA ASP A 97 6.48 -7.73 11.57
C ASP A 97 7.87 -8.31 11.89
N GLY A 98 8.89 -7.85 11.16
CA GLY A 98 10.22 -8.41 11.22
C GLY A 98 10.34 -9.74 10.48
N LEU A 99 11.42 -10.48 10.78
CA LEU A 99 11.69 -11.79 10.16
C LEU A 99 10.70 -12.84 10.67
N ASN A 100 9.97 -13.44 9.77
CA ASN A 100 9.03 -14.53 10.05
C ASN A 100 9.49 -15.81 9.33
N LEU A 101 9.70 -16.85 10.10
CA LEU A 101 10.11 -18.17 9.60
C LEU A 101 8.94 -19.17 9.55
N ASP A 102 7.79 -18.80 10.10
CA ASP A 102 6.61 -19.63 10.14
C ASP A 102 5.74 -19.39 8.91
N GLU A 103 5.30 -20.46 8.26
CA GLU A 103 4.36 -20.41 7.16
C GLU A 103 2.97 -20.82 7.61
N ASP A 104 2.01 -19.94 7.43
CA ASP A 104 0.58 -20.25 7.53
C ASP A 104 -0.10 -20.20 6.15
N ALA A 105 -1.42 -20.41 6.12
CA ALA A 105 -2.18 -20.39 4.87
C ALA A 105 -2.14 -19.01 4.16
N VAL A 106 -2.06 -17.92 4.94
CA VAL A 106 -2.03 -16.55 4.41
C VAL A 106 -0.67 -16.24 3.82
N THR A 107 0.42 -16.52 4.54
CA THR A 107 1.79 -16.29 4.06
C THR A 107 2.08 -17.10 2.81
N ARG A 108 1.65 -18.36 2.77
CA ARG A 108 1.80 -19.22 1.59
C ARG A 108 1.07 -18.67 0.36
N LEU A 109 -0.17 -18.18 0.55
CA LEU A 109 -0.92 -17.51 -0.53
C LEU A 109 -0.21 -16.25 -1.02
N CYS A 110 0.39 -15.50 -0.13
CA CYS A 110 1.03 -14.23 -0.45
C CYS A 110 2.44 -14.35 -1.04
N HIS A 111 3.10 -15.52 -0.90
CA HIS A 111 4.38 -15.79 -1.58
C HIS A 111 4.21 -16.05 -3.09
N GLU A 112 3.05 -16.57 -3.50
CA GLU A 112 2.74 -16.86 -4.90
C GLU A 112 1.57 -15.98 -5.38
N LEU A 113 1.82 -14.69 -5.51
CA LEU A 113 0.80 -13.74 -5.94
C LEU A 113 0.38 -13.98 -7.40
N PRO A 114 -0.93 -13.92 -7.70
CA PRO A 114 -1.42 -14.05 -9.06
C PRO A 114 -1.02 -12.85 -9.91
N ILE A 115 -0.80 -13.12 -11.21
CA ILE A 115 -0.52 -12.10 -12.22
C ILE A 115 -1.79 -11.82 -13.02
N ARG A 116 -2.17 -10.55 -13.10
CA ARG A 116 -3.26 -10.08 -13.94
C ARG A 116 -2.71 -9.52 -15.23
N GLN A 117 -3.27 -9.96 -16.36
CA GLN A 117 -2.94 -9.43 -17.67
C GLN A 117 -3.88 -8.29 -18.05
N HIS A 118 -3.31 -7.21 -18.55
CA HIS A 118 -4.03 -6.05 -19.05
C HIS A 118 -3.70 -5.79 -20.51
N VAL A 119 -4.64 -5.19 -21.21
CA VAL A 119 -4.43 -4.68 -22.56
C VAL A 119 -4.96 -3.28 -22.67
N ARG A 120 -4.16 -2.37 -23.19
CA ARG A 120 -4.61 -1.03 -23.52
C ARG A 120 -5.44 -1.07 -24.82
N ILE A 121 -6.65 -0.53 -24.76
CA ILE A 121 -7.53 -0.38 -25.91
C ILE A 121 -7.60 1.09 -26.34
N ASN A 122 -7.77 1.33 -27.64
CA ASN A 122 -8.03 2.67 -28.19
C ASN A 122 -9.52 3.04 -28.10
N GLN A 123 -9.88 4.21 -28.59
CA GLN A 123 -11.27 4.70 -28.57
C GLN A 123 -12.22 3.83 -29.40
N GLN A 124 -11.69 3.06 -30.36
CA GLN A 124 -12.46 2.13 -31.19
C GLN A 124 -12.59 0.73 -30.58
N GLY A 125 -12.08 0.51 -29.35
CA GLY A 125 -12.14 -0.76 -28.66
C GLY A 125 -11.11 -1.82 -29.15
N THR A 126 -10.17 -1.43 -30.00
CA THR A 126 -9.10 -2.33 -30.50
C THR A 126 -7.85 -2.23 -29.63
N ALA A 127 -7.12 -3.35 -29.48
CA ALA A 127 -5.87 -3.40 -28.74
C ALA A 127 -4.81 -2.51 -29.40
N VAL A 128 -4.15 -1.69 -28.59
CA VAL A 128 -3.02 -0.86 -29.04
C VAL A 128 -1.77 -1.75 -29.19
N LYS A 129 -0.99 -1.51 -30.24
CA LYS A 129 0.29 -2.19 -30.43
C LYS A 129 1.21 -1.97 -29.22
N ASN A 130 1.78 -3.05 -28.66
CA ASN A 130 2.57 -3.03 -27.42
C ASN A 130 1.79 -2.53 -26.18
N GLY A 131 0.46 -2.68 -26.20
CA GLY A 131 -0.41 -2.26 -25.10
C GLY A 131 -0.71 -3.34 -24.06
N LYS A 132 -0.10 -4.53 -24.15
CA LYS A 132 -0.16 -5.55 -23.12
C LYS A 132 0.80 -5.22 -21.99
N PHE A 133 0.36 -5.39 -20.75
CA PHE A 133 1.19 -5.34 -19.57
C PHE A 133 0.64 -6.26 -18.50
N ASP A 134 1.53 -6.78 -17.68
CA ASP A 134 1.23 -7.73 -16.64
C ASP A 134 1.47 -7.08 -15.26
N GLU A 135 0.60 -7.38 -14.32
CA GLU A 135 0.61 -6.79 -12.98
C GLU A 135 0.42 -7.88 -11.94
N GLU A 136 1.33 -7.95 -10.97
CA GLU A 136 1.18 -8.78 -9.79
C GLU A 136 0.11 -8.16 -8.87
N ILE A 137 -0.75 -8.97 -8.29
CA ILE A 137 -1.87 -8.48 -7.47
C ILE A 137 -1.99 -9.25 -6.16
N VAL A 138 -2.36 -8.53 -5.10
CA VAL A 138 -2.77 -9.14 -3.83
C VAL A 138 -4.23 -9.58 -3.96
N PRO A 139 -4.57 -10.84 -3.65
CA PRO A 139 -5.94 -11.34 -3.76
C PRO A 139 -6.92 -10.62 -2.82
N LYS A 140 -8.21 -10.74 -3.15
CA LYS A 140 -9.30 -10.34 -2.24
C LYS A 140 -9.23 -11.14 -0.93
N GLY A 141 -9.56 -10.49 0.19
CA GLY A 141 -9.65 -11.09 1.53
C GLY A 141 -8.35 -11.07 2.31
N VAL A 142 -7.26 -10.55 1.74
CA VAL A 142 -6.01 -10.34 2.48
C VAL A 142 -6.15 -9.13 3.39
N ARG A 143 -5.69 -9.27 4.64
CA ARG A 143 -5.77 -8.23 5.65
C ARG A 143 -4.40 -7.66 5.98
N PHE A 144 -4.39 -6.34 6.16
CA PHE A 144 -3.22 -5.57 6.57
C PHE A 144 -3.52 -4.83 7.86
N CYS A 145 -2.51 -4.68 8.72
CA CYS A 145 -2.60 -3.89 9.95
C CYS A 145 -1.50 -2.84 10.03
#